data_83fc2600689b73c582a6a6aebc2537d8
#
_entry.id   83fc2600689b73c582a6a6aebc2537d8
#
_cell.length_a   1.000
_cell.length_b   1.000
_cell.length_c   1.000
_cell.angle_alpha   90.00
_cell.angle_beta   90.00
_cell.angle_gamma   90.00
#
_symmetry.space_group_name_H-M   'P 1'
#
loop_
_entity.id
_entity.type
_entity.pdbx_description
1 polymer ?
#
loop_
_entity_poly.entity_id
_entity_poly.type
_entity_poly.pdbx_seq_one_letter_code
_entity_poly.pdbx_strand_id
1 'polypeptide(L)'
;MSQPPTTRDPKEGVSALFYERWSPRAFSKAELDEATVARLIDAARWSPSCFNAQPWRFYTANAASNPSGFADFVNLLLEGNQSWATDASVIGFLVGKKHFEHNGKPNASYALDCGAAWMAMTLQARQEGLYTHGMAGIKHKEIAAHFGLDPEQYEVLMGFAIGKIGDASQLDKGLREKEYPSP
;
A
#
# COMPACT_ATOMS: atom_id res chain seq x y z
N MET A 1 -13.88 -1.22 -29.26
CA MET A 1 -13.94 -1.54 -27.82
C MET A 1 -14.47 -0.31 -27.12
N SER A 2 -15.59 -0.40 -26.39
CA SER A 2 -16.14 0.71 -25.62
C SER A 2 -15.14 1.09 -24.53
N GLN A 3 -14.84 2.39 -24.40
CA GLN A 3 -14.07 2.88 -23.24
C GLN A 3 -14.78 2.45 -21.97
N PRO A 4 -14.07 1.97 -20.95
CA PRO A 4 -14.69 1.66 -19.67
C PRO A 4 -15.29 2.93 -19.07
N PRO A 5 -16.38 2.83 -18.30
CA PRO A 5 -16.99 3.99 -17.65
C PRO A 5 -15.97 4.63 -16.70
N THR A 6 -15.53 5.83 -17.04
CA THR A 6 -14.52 6.59 -16.27
C THR A 6 -15.15 7.49 -15.21
N THR A 7 -16.48 7.60 -15.19
CA THR A 7 -17.19 8.47 -14.26
C THR A 7 -17.60 7.71 -13.01
N ARG A 8 -17.03 8.12 -11.88
CA ARG A 8 -17.53 7.76 -10.55
C ARG A 8 -18.72 8.67 -10.23
N ASP A 9 -19.80 8.08 -9.73
CA ASP A 9 -21.04 8.77 -9.36
C ASP A 9 -21.26 8.67 -7.83
N PRO A 10 -20.51 9.46 -7.03
CA PRO A 10 -20.67 9.43 -5.58
C PRO A 10 -22.00 10.07 -5.16
N LYS A 11 -22.59 9.55 -4.08
CA LYS A 11 -23.73 10.20 -3.44
C LYS A 11 -23.32 11.59 -2.94
N GLU A 12 -24.30 12.53 -2.97
CA GLU A 12 -24.09 13.88 -2.43
C GLU A 12 -23.59 13.81 -0.97
N GLY A 13 -22.60 14.65 -0.66
CA GLY A 13 -21.98 14.73 0.68
C GLY A 13 -20.86 13.72 0.95
N VAL A 14 -20.57 12.77 0.05
CA VAL A 14 -19.38 11.92 0.18
C VAL A 14 -18.13 12.75 -0.09
N SER A 15 -17.15 12.71 0.84
CA SER A 15 -15.89 13.43 0.68
C SER A 15 -15.14 13.01 -0.59
N ALA A 16 -14.57 13.99 -1.29
CA ALA A 16 -13.77 13.81 -2.49
C ALA A 16 -12.60 12.83 -2.30
N LEU A 17 -12.01 12.77 -1.10
CA LEU A 17 -10.94 11.85 -0.76
C LEU A 17 -11.28 10.38 -1.09
N PHE A 18 -12.55 9.97 -0.92
CA PHE A 18 -12.94 8.59 -1.18
C PHE A 18 -13.04 8.26 -2.67
N TYR A 19 -13.64 9.12 -3.47
CA TYR A 19 -13.86 8.84 -4.89
C TYR A 19 -12.74 9.37 -5.80
N GLU A 20 -11.89 10.25 -5.33
CA GLU A 20 -10.64 10.62 -6.03
C GLU A 20 -9.53 9.59 -5.82
N ARG A 21 -9.61 8.82 -4.74
CA ARG A 21 -8.67 7.74 -4.47
C ARG A 21 -8.85 6.59 -5.47
N TRP A 22 -7.79 6.19 -6.10
CA TRP A 22 -7.71 4.95 -6.89
C TRP A 22 -6.28 4.40 -6.80
N SER A 23 -5.99 3.26 -7.45
CA SER A 23 -4.72 2.56 -7.38
C SER A 23 -3.99 2.61 -8.72
N PRO A 24 -3.30 3.71 -9.06
CA PRO A 24 -2.53 3.82 -10.29
C PRO A 24 -1.30 2.90 -10.27
N ARG A 25 -0.82 2.53 -11.45
CA ARG A 25 0.48 1.90 -11.66
C ARG A 25 1.51 2.85 -12.24
N ALA A 26 1.05 3.89 -12.95
CA ALA A 26 1.91 4.93 -13.47
C ALA A 26 2.34 5.87 -12.34
N PHE A 27 3.56 5.73 -11.87
CA PHE A 27 4.19 6.63 -10.90
C PHE A 27 5.28 7.47 -11.59
N SER A 28 5.62 8.63 -11.00
CA SER A 28 6.48 9.65 -11.62
C SER A 28 7.91 9.69 -11.10
N LYS A 29 8.38 8.69 -10.35
CA LYS A 29 9.71 8.68 -9.67
C LYS A 29 9.97 9.92 -8.81
N ALA A 30 8.93 10.52 -8.24
CA ALA A 30 9.07 11.69 -7.40
C ALA A 30 9.78 11.33 -6.09
N GLU A 31 10.69 12.17 -5.64
CA GLU A 31 11.29 12.05 -4.32
C GLU A 31 10.24 12.36 -3.24
N LEU A 32 10.17 11.54 -2.21
CA LEU A 32 9.42 11.78 -0.98
C LEU A 32 10.41 11.82 0.19
N ASP A 33 10.21 12.77 1.10
CA ASP A 33 10.99 12.82 2.33
C ASP A 33 10.46 11.79 3.37
N GLU A 34 11.33 11.41 4.30
CA GLU A 34 10.97 10.48 5.37
C GLU A 34 9.88 11.03 6.30
N ALA A 35 9.79 12.35 6.45
CA ALA A 35 8.75 12.97 7.26
C ALA A 35 7.36 12.76 6.64
N THR A 36 7.26 12.80 5.31
CA THR A 36 6.02 12.45 4.59
C THR A 36 5.65 11.00 4.85
N VAL A 37 6.57 10.06 4.67
CA VAL A 37 6.32 8.63 4.93
C VAL A 37 5.87 8.41 6.38
N ALA A 38 6.54 9.04 7.33
CA ALA A 38 6.20 8.96 8.75
C ALA A 38 4.78 9.47 9.04
N ARG A 39 4.35 10.59 8.42
CA ARG A 39 2.97 11.10 8.57
C ARG A 39 1.92 10.14 8.02
N LEU A 40 2.20 9.48 6.90
CA LEU A 40 1.28 8.48 6.34
C LEU A 40 1.11 7.30 7.30
N ILE A 41 2.20 6.81 7.89
CA ILE A 41 2.17 5.72 8.88
C ILE A 41 1.49 6.19 10.17
N ASP A 42 1.71 7.44 10.60
CA ASP A 42 1.03 7.98 11.79
C ASP A 42 -0.50 8.05 11.56
N ALA A 43 -0.95 8.44 10.37
CA ALA A 43 -2.39 8.41 10.04
C ALA A 43 -2.98 6.99 10.17
N ALA A 44 -2.24 5.95 9.74
CA ALA A 44 -2.64 4.56 9.91
C ALA A 44 -2.83 4.18 11.40
N ARG A 45 -2.00 4.70 12.29
CA ARG A 45 -2.03 4.44 13.73
C ARG A 45 -3.33 4.88 14.41
N TRP A 46 -4.06 5.85 13.83
CA TRP A 46 -5.33 6.35 14.36
C TRP A 46 -6.55 5.49 13.99
N SER A 47 -6.33 4.39 13.28
CA SER A 47 -7.40 3.46 12.96
C SER A 47 -7.88 2.70 14.19
N PRO A 48 -9.19 2.39 14.29
CA PRO A 48 -9.69 1.53 15.35
C PRO A 48 -9.14 0.11 15.18
N SER A 49 -8.99 -0.60 16.29
CA SER A 49 -8.64 -2.03 16.30
C SER A 49 -9.26 -2.76 17.49
N CYS A 50 -9.43 -4.05 17.35
CA CYS A 50 -9.98 -4.91 18.40
C CYS A 50 -9.13 -4.80 19.69
N PHE A 51 -9.72 -4.39 20.81
CA PHE A 51 -9.03 -4.10 22.07
C PHE A 51 -7.84 -3.14 21.93
N ASN A 52 -7.86 -2.26 20.94
CA ASN A 52 -6.74 -1.36 20.62
C ASN A 52 -5.41 -2.11 20.38
N ALA A 53 -5.49 -3.30 19.81
CA ALA A 53 -4.33 -4.19 19.63
C ALA A 53 -3.32 -3.65 18.63
N GLN A 54 -3.75 -2.78 17.68
CA GLN A 54 -2.89 -2.16 16.67
C GLN A 54 -1.96 -3.22 16.01
N PRO A 55 -2.53 -4.25 15.36
CA PRO A 55 -1.79 -5.42 14.91
C PRO A 55 -0.89 -5.16 13.68
N TRP A 56 -1.04 -4.03 13.03
CA TRP A 56 -0.31 -3.66 11.81
C TRP A 56 1.16 -3.38 12.07
N ARG A 57 1.99 -3.83 11.13
CA ARG A 57 3.41 -3.48 11.00
C ARG A 57 3.64 -3.08 9.55
N PHE A 58 4.12 -1.86 9.35
CA PHE A 58 4.48 -1.33 8.03
C PHE A 58 6.00 -1.38 7.88
N TYR A 59 6.47 -2.15 6.91
CA TYR A 59 7.85 -2.14 6.47
C TYR A 59 7.91 -1.32 5.20
N THR A 60 8.75 -0.30 5.15
CA THR A 60 8.85 0.62 4.02
C THR A 60 10.28 0.80 3.56
N ALA A 61 10.48 0.93 2.27
CA ALA A 61 11.74 1.34 1.65
C ALA A 61 11.45 2.52 0.72
N ASN A 62 12.15 3.64 0.95
CA ASN A 62 12.02 4.85 0.18
C ASN A 62 13.15 4.92 -0.84
N ALA A 63 12.81 5.12 -2.12
CA ALA A 63 13.77 5.15 -3.22
C ALA A 63 14.83 6.25 -3.07
N ALA A 64 14.47 7.40 -2.49
CA ALA A 64 15.37 8.54 -2.33
C ALA A 64 16.39 8.33 -1.18
N SER A 65 15.92 7.86 0.00
CA SER A 65 16.78 7.75 1.20
C SER A 65 17.43 6.38 1.35
N ASN A 66 16.85 5.32 0.78
CA ASN A 66 17.35 3.94 0.83
C ASN A 66 17.19 3.21 -0.50
N PRO A 67 17.95 3.58 -1.55
CA PRO A 67 17.82 2.99 -2.88
C PRO A 67 18.07 1.48 -2.91
N SER A 68 19.02 0.97 -2.12
CA SER A 68 19.30 -0.48 -2.04
C SER A 68 18.16 -1.25 -1.42
N GLY A 69 17.62 -0.80 -0.28
CA GLY A 69 16.46 -1.41 0.34
C GLY A 69 15.21 -1.33 -0.55
N PHE A 70 15.05 -0.24 -1.30
CA PHE A 70 13.98 -0.12 -2.28
C PHE A 70 14.10 -1.19 -3.37
N ALA A 71 15.29 -1.39 -3.93
CA ALA A 71 15.54 -2.44 -4.93
C ALA A 71 15.27 -3.84 -4.37
N ASP A 72 15.68 -4.11 -3.13
CA ASP A 72 15.39 -5.37 -2.44
C ASP A 72 13.89 -5.59 -2.30
N PHE A 73 13.12 -4.56 -1.92
CA PHE A 73 11.67 -4.65 -1.78
C PHE A 73 10.98 -4.87 -3.13
N VAL A 74 11.45 -4.22 -4.20
CA VAL A 74 10.94 -4.49 -5.57
C VAL A 74 11.17 -5.95 -5.93
N ASN A 75 12.34 -6.53 -5.61
CA ASN A 75 12.65 -7.93 -5.88
C ASN A 75 11.76 -8.92 -5.11
N LEU A 76 11.13 -8.50 -4.01
CA LEU A 76 10.16 -9.28 -3.25
C LEU A 76 8.73 -9.24 -3.84
N LEU A 77 8.49 -8.45 -4.89
CA LEU A 77 7.25 -8.47 -5.65
C LEU A 77 7.29 -9.57 -6.73
N LEU A 78 6.13 -10.01 -7.20
CA LEU A 78 6.06 -10.82 -8.43
C LEU A 78 6.34 -9.95 -9.66
N GLU A 79 6.85 -10.53 -10.74
CA GLU A 79 7.30 -9.86 -11.96
C GLU A 79 6.29 -8.84 -12.52
N GLY A 80 5.00 -9.21 -12.53
CA GLY A 80 3.94 -8.31 -13.01
C GLY A 80 3.79 -7.02 -12.21
N ASN A 81 4.24 -6.99 -10.95
CA ASN A 81 4.30 -5.77 -10.14
C ASN A 81 5.67 -5.08 -10.22
N GLN A 82 6.75 -5.84 -10.36
CA GLN A 82 8.09 -5.26 -10.53
C GLN A 82 8.16 -4.32 -11.72
N SER A 83 7.48 -4.66 -12.83
CA SER A 83 7.54 -3.91 -14.10
C SER A 83 7.13 -2.44 -14.01
N TRP A 84 6.32 -2.06 -13.02
CA TRP A 84 5.85 -0.69 -12.82
C TRP A 84 6.18 -0.11 -11.44
N ALA A 85 6.37 -0.96 -10.42
CA ALA A 85 6.58 -0.51 -9.05
C ALA A 85 7.94 0.19 -8.86
N THR A 86 8.91 -0.05 -9.76
CA THR A 86 10.21 0.65 -9.80
C THR A 86 10.10 2.17 -9.95
N ASP A 87 8.96 2.67 -10.39
CA ASP A 87 8.71 4.10 -10.59
C ASP A 87 7.99 4.75 -9.40
N ALA A 88 7.61 3.95 -8.39
CA ALA A 88 7.07 4.45 -7.14
C ALA A 88 8.15 5.13 -6.29
N SER A 89 7.74 6.02 -5.39
CA SER A 89 8.64 6.66 -4.43
C SER A 89 8.93 5.77 -3.23
N VAL A 90 7.96 4.96 -2.82
CA VAL A 90 8.06 4.04 -1.68
C VAL A 90 7.42 2.70 -2.05
N ILE A 91 8.12 1.61 -1.74
CA ILE A 91 7.54 0.27 -1.68
C ILE A 91 7.47 -0.16 -0.23
N GLY A 92 6.41 -0.86 0.13
CA GLY A 92 6.27 -1.40 1.48
C GLY A 92 5.47 -2.68 1.54
N PHE A 93 5.48 -3.28 2.73
CA PHE A 93 4.70 -4.46 3.07
C PHE A 93 3.91 -4.21 4.35
N LEU A 94 2.65 -4.59 4.33
CA LEU A 94 1.77 -4.60 5.50
C LEU A 94 1.74 -6.01 6.07
N VAL A 95 2.12 -6.11 7.33
CA VAL A 95 2.18 -7.36 8.09
C VAL A 95 1.21 -7.25 9.26
N GLY A 96 0.44 -8.29 9.51
CA GLY A 96 -0.49 -8.39 10.64
C GLY A 96 0.05 -9.28 11.74
N LYS A 97 0.02 -8.81 13.00
CA LYS A 97 0.28 -9.64 14.19
C LYS A 97 -0.97 -10.43 14.53
N LYS A 98 -0.86 -11.75 14.55
CA LYS A 98 -1.99 -12.69 14.68
C LYS A 98 -2.50 -12.85 16.11
N HIS A 99 -1.75 -12.41 17.11
CA HIS A 99 -2.07 -12.61 18.54
C HIS A 99 -2.06 -11.29 19.30
N PHE A 100 -2.92 -11.20 20.32
CA PHE A 100 -2.94 -10.09 21.25
C PHE A 100 -1.68 -10.08 22.13
N GLU A 101 -1.05 -8.91 22.29
CA GLU A 101 0.16 -8.78 23.12
C GLU A 101 -0.15 -8.97 24.61
N HIS A 102 -1.31 -8.51 25.08
CA HIS A 102 -1.65 -8.50 26.49
C HIS A 102 -1.99 -9.89 27.07
N ASN A 103 -2.30 -10.90 26.24
CA ASN A 103 -2.70 -12.22 26.73
C ASN A 103 -2.28 -13.39 25.86
N GLY A 104 -1.61 -13.14 24.71
CA GLY A 104 -1.13 -14.16 23.78
C GLY A 104 -2.22 -14.92 23.01
N LYS A 105 -3.51 -14.57 23.17
CA LYS A 105 -4.61 -15.26 22.48
C LYS A 105 -4.68 -14.83 21.01
N PRO A 106 -5.19 -15.71 20.11
CA PRO A 106 -5.44 -15.33 18.73
C PRO A 106 -6.35 -14.10 18.60
N ASN A 107 -5.97 -13.15 17.76
CA ASN A 107 -6.78 -11.98 17.39
C ASN A 107 -7.44 -12.25 16.03
N ALA A 108 -8.69 -12.70 16.01
CA ALA A 108 -9.40 -13.00 14.77
C ALA A 108 -9.64 -11.75 13.87
N SER A 109 -9.47 -10.54 14.43
CA SER A 109 -9.71 -9.27 13.70
C SER A 109 -8.46 -8.66 13.11
N TYR A 110 -7.26 -9.24 13.30
CA TYR A 110 -6.01 -8.59 12.92
C TYR A 110 -5.95 -8.14 11.45
N ALA A 111 -6.45 -8.94 10.53
CA ALA A 111 -6.45 -8.59 9.10
C ALA A 111 -7.43 -7.46 8.77
N LEU A 112 -8.62 -7.46 9.40
CA LEU A 112 -9.61 -6.38 9.28
C LEU A 112 -9.05 -5.06 9.82
N ASP A 113 -8.43 -5.10 10.99
CA ASP A 113 -7.82 -3.94 11.64
C ASP A 113 -6.67 -3.38 10.77
N CYS A 114 -5.84 -4.26 10.19
CA CYS A 114 -4.80 -3.87 9.24
C CYS A 114 -5.39 -3.22 7.96
N GLY A 115 -6.53 -3.70 7.47
CA GLY A 115 -7.24 -3.08 6.35
C GLY A 115 -7.74 -1.67 6.67
N ALA A 116 -8.22 -1.43 7.90
CA ALA A 116 -8.60 -0.11 8.38
C ALA A 116 -7.37 0.83 8.41
N ALA A 117 -6.24 0.37 8.95
CA ALA A 117 -4.99 1.12 8.99
C ALA A 117 -4.47 1.45 7.58
N TRP A 118 -4.54 0.49 6.65
CA TRP A 118 -4.23 0.71 5.24
C TRP A 118 -5.09 1.80 4.61
N MET A 119 -6.40 1.80 4.86
CA MET A 119 -7.30 2.81 4.31
C MET A 119 -7.02 4.20 4.89
N ALA A 120 -6.74 4.33 6.18
CA ALA A 120 -6.38 5.61 6.80
C ALA A 120 -5.10 6.19 6.18
N MET A 121 -4.04 5.37 6.02
CA MET A 121 -2.81 5.77 5.33
C MET A 121 -3.08 6.21 3.89
N THR A 122 -3.92 5.47 3.18
CA THR A 122 -4.29 5.75 1.77
C THR A 122 -5.03 7.09 1.62
N LEU A 123 -5.95 7.41 2.54
CA LEU A 123 -6.66 8.68 2.53
C LEU A 123 -5.73 9.85 2.87
N GLN A 124 -4.83 9.67 3.85
CA GLN A 124 -3.81 10.68 4.15
C GLN A 124 -2.89 10.92 2.95
N ALA A 125 -2.43 9.86 2.27
CA ALA A 125 -1.64 9.99 1.06
C ALA A 125 -2.40 10.80 -0.01
N ARG A 126 -3.70 10.52 -0.22
CA ARG A 126 -4.51 11.27 -1.18
C ARG A 126 -4.63 12.74 -0.81
N GLN A 127 -4.78 13.05 0.48
CA GLN A 127 -4.83 14.44 0.98
C GLN A 127 -3.52 15.20 0.71
N GLU A 128 -2.38 14.51 0.72
CA GLU A 128 -1.05 15.06 0.39
C GLU A 128 -0.72 15.03 -1.12
N GLY A 129 -1.71 14.74 -1.98
CA GLY A 129 -1.51 14.70 -3.44
C GLY A 129 -0.82 13.42 -3.94
N LEU A 130 -0.69 12.42 -3.07
CA LEU A 130 -0.08 11.13 -3.37
C LEU A 130 -1.15 10.08 -3.69
N TYR A 131 -0.70 9.00 -4.31
CA TYR A 131 -1.50 7.80 -4.57
C TYR A 131 -0.84 6.59 -3.96
N THR A 132 -1.66 5.60 -3.64
CA THR A 132 -1.22 4.29 -3.14
C THR A 132 -1.79 3.19 -4.01
N HIS A 133 -1.03 2.10 -4.16
CA HIS A 133 -1.48 0.90 -4.86
C HIS A 133 -1.17 -0.33 -4.01
N GLY A 134 -2.23 -1.04 -3.57
CA GLY A 134 -2.09 -2.31 -2.83
C GLY A 134 -1.88 -3.48 -3.79
N MET A 135 -0.95 -4.37 -3.45
CA MET A 135 -0.50 -5.48 -4.30
C MET A 135 -0.66 -6.82 -3.59
N ALA A 136 -1.41 -7.76 -4.20
CA ALA A 136 -1.43 -9.16 -3.79
C ALA A 136 -0.30 -9.99 -4.44
N GLY A 137 0.25 -9.52 -5.57
CA GLY A 137 1.33 -10.19 -6.29
C GLY A 137 2.69 -9.98 -5.62
N ILE A 138 2.92 -10.66 -4.50
CA ILE A 138 4.12 -10.59 -3.66
C ILE A 138 4.64 -11.99 -3.30
N LYS A 139 5.89 -12.09 -2.89
CA LYS A 139 6.56 -13.33 -2.50
C LYS A 139 6.48 -13.53 -0.98
N HIS A 140 5.31 -13.94 -0.49
CA HIS A 140 5.00 -13.99 0.95
C HIS A 140 6.07 -14.67 1.81
N LYS A 141 6.58 -15.85 1.39
CA LYS A 141 7.59 -16.62 2.15
C LYS A 141 8.93 -15.89 2.17
N GLU A 142 9.34 -15.31 1.06
CA GLU A 142 10.59 -14.57 0.94
C GLU A 142 10.56 -13.28 1.76
N ILE A 143 9.42 -12.58 1.78
CA ILE A 143 9.20 -11.40 2.63
C ILE A 143 9.27 -11.78 4.10
N ALA A 144 8.59 -12.85 4.51
CA ALA A 144 8.64 -13.32 5.90
C ALA A 144 10.09 -13.67 6.32
N ALA A 145 10.84 -14.35 5.46
CA ALA A 145 12.25 -14.68 5.70
C ALA A 145 13.13 -13.42 5.76
N HIS A 146 12.92 -12.46 4.84
CA HIS A 146 13.67 -11.21 4.78
C HIS A 146 13.57 -10.39 6.08
N PHE A 147 12.38 -10.36 6.69
CA PHE A 147 12.14 -9.64 7.94
C PHE A 147 12.25 -10.51 9.21
N GLY A 148 12.62 -11.79 9.08
CA GLY A 148 12.70 -12.71 10.23
C GLY A 148 11.39 -12.91 10.96
N LEU A 149 10.25 -12.93 10.23
CA LEU A 149 8.93 -13.07 10.80
C LEU A 149 8.63 -14.53 11.14
N ASP A 150 8.21 -14.77 12.37
CA ASP A 150 7.64 -16.05 12.78
C ASP A 150 6.23 -16.19 12.16
N PRO A 151 5.99 -17.18 11.28
CA PRO A 151 4.71 -17.35 10.62
C PRO A 151 3.57 -17.72 11.58
N GLU A 152 3.89 -18.22 12.77
CA GLU A 152 2.86 -18.45 13.82
C GLU A 152 2.38 -17.14 14.45
N GLN A 153 3.22 -16.11 14.46
CA GLN A 153 2.91 -14.81 15.08
C GLN A 153 2.49 -13.75 14.07
N TYR A 154 2.98 -13.82 12.84
CA TYR A 154 2.80 -12.79 11.84
C TYR A 154 2.31 -13.34 10.51
N GLU A 155 1.59 -12.52 9.77
CA GLU A 155 1.19 -12.77 8.39
C GLU A 155 1.52 -11.58 7.51
N VAL A 156 2.17 -11.83 6.38
CA VAL A 156 2.37 -10.81 5.33
C VAL A 156 1.07 -10.70 4.54
N LEU A 157 0.37 -9.59 4.69
CA LEU A 157 -0.98 -9.40 4.15
C LEU A 157 -0.95 -8.88 2.71
N MET A 158 -0.12 -7.88 2.43
CA MET A 158 -0.01 -7.27 1.10
C MET A 158 1.28 -6.47 0.95
N GLY A 159 1.68 -6.25 -0.29
CA GLY A 159 2.62 -5.20 -0.66
C GLY A 159 1.87 -3.91 -1.01
N PHE A 160 2.58 -2.79 -1.03
CA PHE A 160 2.03 -1.52 -1.49
C PHE A 160 3.11 -0.62 -2.10
N ALA A 161 2.66 0.24 -3.00
CA ALA A 161 3.45 1.32 -3.57
C ALA A 161 2.83 2.67 -3.20
N ILE A 162 3.66 3.70 -3.00
CA ILE A 162 3.25 5.09 -2.76
C ILE A 162 4.05 6.00 -3.68
N GLY A 163 3.38 7.00 -4.25
CA GLY A 163 4.05 8.02 -5.08
C GLY A 163 3.09 9.03 -5.67
N LYS A 164 3.63 9.94 -6.46
CA LYS A 164 2.84 10.83 -7.32
C LYS A 164 2.45 10.11 -8.59
N ILE A 165 1.27 10.43 -9.12
CA ILE A 165 0.83 9.89 -10.40
C ILE A 165 1.79 10.31 -11.51
N GLY A 166 2.12 9.38 -12.39
CA GLY A 166 2.97 9.55 -13.55
C GLY A 166 2.19 9.51 -14.86
N ASP A 167 2.93 9.41 -15.96
CA ASP A 167 2.36 9.30 -17.30
C ASP A 167 2.05 7.83 -17.63
N ALA A 168 0.77 7.53 -17.82
CA ALA A 168 0.31 6.19 -18.20
C ALA A 168 0.90 5.68 -19.53
N SER A 169 1.40 6.57 -20.39
CA SER A 169 2.06 6.19 -21.65
C SER A 169 3.36 5.38 -21.43
N GLN A 170 3.96 5.49 -20.25
CA GLN A 170 5.16 4.75 -19.82
C GLN A 170 4.88 3.28 -19.52
N LEU A 171 3.61 2.93 -19.26
CA LEU A 171 3.22 1.56 -18.95
C LEU A 171 3.15 0.70 -20.22
N ASP A 172 3.42 -0.59 -20.05
CA ASP A 172 3.12 -1.59 -21.08
C ASP A 172 1.65 -1.53 -21.50
N LYS A 173 1.38 -1.88 -22.77
CA LYS A 173 0.04 -1.78 -23.34
C LYS A 173 -1.05 -2.42 -22.47
N GLY A 174 -0.82 -3.62 -21.96
CA GLY A 174 -1.82 -4.34 -21.15
C GLY A 174 -2.10 -3.70 -19.79
N LEU A 175 -1.12 -3.00 -19.19
CA LEU A 175 -1.28 -2.23 -17.96
C LEU A 175 -1.96 -0.90 -18.24
N ARG A 176 -1.53 -0.21 -19.29
CA ARG A 176 -2.10 1.08 -19.71
C ARG A 176 -3.60 1.02 -20.02
N GLU A 177 -4.06 -0.06 -20.62
CA GLU A 177 -5.49 -0.27 -20.91
C GLU A 177 -6.35 -0.39 -19.64
N LYS A 178 -5.71 -0.67 -18.48
CA LYS A 178 -6.35 -0.79 -17.15
C LYS A 178 -6.05 0.40 -16.23
N GLU A 179 -5.34 1.41 -16.74
CA GLU A 179 -4.88 2.55 -15.96
C GLU A 179 -5.94 3.66 -15.98
N TYR A 180 -7.00 3.46 -15.20
CA TYR A 180 -8.10 4.42 -15.02
C TYR A 180 -8.78 4.22 -13.66
N PRO A 181 -9.36 5.29 -13.07
CA PRO A 181 -10.18 5.17 -11.88
C PRO A 181 -11.44 4.36 -12.21
N SER A 182 -11.52 3.13 -11.71
CA SER A 182 -12.75 2.32 -11.84
C SER A 182 -13.85 2.85 -10.92
N PRO A 183 -15.14 2.64 -11.28
CA PRO A 183 -16.28 2.96 -10.42
C PRO A 183 -16.19 2.29 -9.06
#